data_bee22d716c6bfaea5836b81915835d9f
#
_entry.id   bee22d716c6bfaea5836b81915835d9f
#
_cell.length_a   1.000
_cell.length_b   1.000
_cell.length_c   1.000
_cell.angle_alpha   90.00
_cell.angle_beta   90.00
_cell.angle_gamma   90.00
#
_symmetry.space_group_name_H-M   'P 1'
#
loop_
_entity.id
_entity.type
_entity.pdbx_description
1 polymer ?
#
loop_
_entity_poly.entity_id
_entity_poly.type
_entity_poly.pdbx_seq_one_letter_code
_entity_poly.pdbx_strand_id
1 'polypeptide(L)'
;MKKKKRKISFLKILIVFLLIYLFIVGGYKLITINIKNIYVIGNNYTKDKYIIEKAGLTNYPPFFLTTRSSIKRKLLNYDEILNVNVKKKLFSVYLYVDENIPLFYNKNSNKIVLKNGKEIDDKYNVAVLNNYVPDTIYNDFINNMGNVNQDI
;
A
#
# COMPACT_ATOMS: atom_id res chain seq x y z
N MET A 1 15.87 -7.43 65.51
CA MET A 1 15.42 -6.19 64.82
C MET A 1 14.02 -6.40 64.20
N LYS A 2 12.95 -5.75 64.72
CA LYS A 2 11.58 -5.85 64.13
C LYS A 2 11.48 -4.98 62.87
N LYS A 3 11.31 -5.60 61.69
CA LYS A 3 11.08 -4.87 60.43
C LYS A 3 9.72 -4.12 60.56
N LYS A 4 9.76 -2.78 60.54
CA LYS A 4 8.62 -1.89 60.53
C LYS A 4 7.84 -2.11 59.23
N LYS A 5 6.66 -2.78 59.27
CA LYS A 5 5.77 -2.93 58.08
C LYS A 5 5.28 -1.55 57.69
N ARG A 6 5.72 -1.05 56.53
CA ARG A 6 5.24 0.22 55.95
C ARG A 6 3.76 0.04 55.55
N LYS A 7 2.84 0.68 56.27
CA LYS A 7 1.42 0.75 55.89
C LYS A 7 1.35 1.64 54.62
N ILE A 8 0.92 1.06 53.51
CA ILE A 8 0.66 1.79 52.29
C ILE A 8 -0.60 2.64 52.53
N SER A 9 -0.50 3.95 52.39
CA SER A 9 -1.62 4.87 52.54
C SER A 9 -2.66 4.61 51.43
N PHE A 10 -3.94 4.53 51.77
CA PHE A 10 -5.05 4.41 50.82
C PHE A 10 -4.98 5.46 49.70
N LEU A 11 -4.59 6.69 50.02
CA LEU A 11 -4.39 7.80 49.08
C LEU A 11 -3.35 7.46 48.02
N LYS A 12 -2.24 6.78 48.38
CA LYS A 12 -1.19 6.37 47.41
C LYS A 12 -1.72 5.32 46.43
N ILE A 13 -2.55 4.40 46.89
CA ILE A 13 -3.19 3.39 46.05
C ILE A 13 -4.14 4.09 45.06
N LEU A 14 -4.95 5.03 45.51
CA LEU A 14 -5.88 5.79 44.66
C LEU A 14 -5.15 6.58 43.58
N ILE A 15 -4.03 7.23 43.92
CA ILE A 15 -3.20 7.95 42.93
C ILE A 15 -2.65 7.02 41.88
N VAL A 16 -2.18 5.82 42.27
CA VAL A 16 -1.66 4.83 41.30
C VAL A 16 -2.77 4.38 40.34
N PHE A 17 -3.97 4.08 40.84
CA PHE A 17 -5.11 3.73 39.98
C PHE A 17 -5.49 4.87 39.03
N LEU A 18 -5.48 6.12 39.50
CA LEU A 18 -5.75 7.29 38.66
C LEU A 18 -4.71 7.42 37.53
N LEU A 19 -3.43 7.24 37.84
CA LEU A 19 -2.36 7.30 36.84
C LEU A 19 -2.50 6.19 35.80
N ILE A 20 -2.82 4.95 36.21
CA ILE A 20 -3.08 3.83 35.31
C ILE A 20 -4.27 4.15 34.39
N TYR A 21 -5.37 4.68 34.96
CA TYR A 21 -6.55 5.06 34.20
C TYR A 21 -6.22 6.12 33.14
N LEU A 22 -5.50 7.19 33.51
CA LEU A 22 -5.06 8.25 32.58
C LEU A 22 -4.15 7.71 31.49
N PHE A 23 -3.26 6.78 31.82
CA PHE A 23 -2.38 6.14 30.85
C PHE A 23 -3.17 5.31 29.82
N ILE A 24 -4.15 4.53 30.29
CA ILE A 24 -5.01 3.70 29.41
C ILE A 24 -5.83 4.60 28.47
N VAL A 25 -6.51 5.62 29.02
CA VAL A 25 -7.36 6.54 28.23
C VAL A 25 -6.50 7.35 27.24
N GLY A 26 -5.35 7.87 27.67
CA GLY A 26 -4.42 8.59 26.82
C GLY A 26 -3.85 7.72 25.72
N GLY A 27 -3.43 6.49 26.06
CA GLY A 27 -2.94 5.50 25.09
C GLY A 27 -4.00 5.12 24.05
N TYR A 28 -5.24 4.90 24.49
CA TYR A 28 -6.34 4.60 23.57
C TYR A 28 -6.57 5.73 22.55
N LYS A 29 -6.62 6.98 23.02
CA LYS A 29 -6.77 8.15 22.14
C LYS A 29 -5.63 8.27 21.13
N LEU A 30 -4.39 8.01 21.53
CA LEU A 30 -3.24 8.03 20.62
C LEU A 30 -3.34 6.95 19.53
N ILE A 31 -3.72 5.72 19.90
CA ILE A 31 -3.81 4.59 18.97
C ILE A 31 -4.92 4.81 17.94
N THR A 32 -6.00 5.53 18.30
CA THR A 32 -7.15 5.78 17.42
C THR A 32 -6.99 6.99 16.51
N ILE A 33 -5.87 7.73 16.58
CA ILE A 33 -5.62 8.84 15.64
C ILE A 33 -5.57 8.35 14.21
N ASN A 34 -6.44 8.88 13.37
CA ASN A 34 -6.53 8.53 11.97
C ASN A 34 -5.36 9.08 11.12
N ILE A 35 -5.12 8.44 9.99
CA ILE A 35 -4.26 8.99 8.93
C ILE A 35 -4.85 10.33 8.49
N LYS A 36 -4.00 11.35 8.34
CA LYS A 36 -4.41 12.70 7.92
C LYS A 36 -4.23 12.91 6.42
N ASN A 37 -3.13 12.43 5.87
CA ASN A 37 -2.80 12.62 4.47
C ASN A 37 -2.28 11.31 3.87
N ILE A 38 -2.59 11.08 2.59
CA ILE A 38 -2.11 9.97 1.80
C ILE A 38 -1.53 10.55 0.51
N TYR A 39 -0.29 10.21 0.20
CA TYR A 39 0.41 10.62 -1.01
C TYR A 39 0.76 9.38 -1.81
N VAL A 40 0.42 9.38 -3.09
CA VAL A 40 0.81 8.37 -4.07
C VAL A 40 1.87 8.99 -4.98
N ILE A 41 2.94 8.28 -5.22
CA ILE A 41 4.11 8.77 -5.96
C ILE A 41 4.62 7.66 -6.86
N GLY A 42 4.88 7.99 -8.15
CA GLY A 42 5.45 7.06 -9.12
C GLY A 42 4.41 6.33 -9.98
N ASN A 43 3.12 6.66 -9.81
CA ASN A 43 2.06 6.16 -10.66
C ASN A 43 1.87 7.08 -11.88
N ASN A 44 1.85 6.49 -13.07
CA ASN A 44 1.60 7.18 -14.34
C ASN A 44 0.32 6.68 -15.03
N TYR A 45 0.05 5.39 -14.94
CA TYR A 45 -1.06 4.71 -15.59
C TYR A 45 -2.25 4.51 -14.66
N THR A 46 -1.99 4.26 -13.38
CA THR A 46 -3.02 3.98 -12.39
C THR A 46 -3.37 5.22 -11.58
N LYS A 47 -4.66 5.52 -11.44
CA LYS A 47 -5.12 6.69 -10.67
C LYS A 47 -4.84 6.52 -9.18
N ASP A 48 -4.44 7.60 -8.50
CA ASP A 48 -4.23 7.65 -7.04
C ASP A 48 -5.39 7.05 -6.26
N LYS A 49 -6.62 7.43 -6.63
CA LYS A 49 -7.84 6.93 -5.98
C LYS A 49 -7.90 5.41 -5.97
N TYR A 50 -7.57 4.76 -7.08
CA TYR A 50 -7.57 3.31 -7.21
C TYR A 50 -6.51 2.69 -6.28
N ILE A 51 -5.29 3.22 -6.27
CA ILE A 51 -4.19 2.75 -5.41
C ILE A 51 -4.56 2.90 -3.93
N ILE A 52 -5.14 4.03 -3.52
CA ILE A 52 -5.60 4.30 -2.15
C ILE A 52 -6.69 3.30 -1.73
N GLU A 53 -7.64 3.02 -2.62
CA GLU A 53 -8.70 2.05 -2.39
C GLU A 53 -8.14 0.64 -2.20
N LYS A 54 -7.29 0.20 -3.11
CA LYS A 54 -6.65 -1.13 -3.06
C LYS A 54 -5.72 -1.29 -1.86
N ALA A 55 -5.08 -0.22 -1.41
CA ALA A 55 -4.33 -0.18 -0.15
C ALA A 55 -5.22 -0.31 1.09
N GLY A 56 -6.54 -0.11 0.96
CA GLY A 56 -7.50 -0.09 2.06
C GLY A 56 -7.38 1.17 2.92
N LEU A 57 -7.10 2.31 2.29
CA LEU A 57 -6.86 3.59 2.96
C LEU A 57 -7.97 4.62 2.73
N THR A 58 -9.04 4.28 1.99
CA THR A 58 -10.12 5.19 1.57
C THR A 58 -10.78 5.92 2.74
N ASN A 59 -10.95 5.27 3.88
CA ASN A 59 -11.61 5.83 5.06
C ASN A 59 -10.60 6.39 6.09
N TYR A 60 -9.37 6.66 5.68
CA TYR A 60 -8.33 7.19 6.57
C TYR A 60 -8.25 6.42 7.90
N PRO A 61 -7.94 5.12 7.87
CA PRO A 61 -7.95 4.27 9.07
C PRO A 61 -6.96 4.74 10.12
N PRO A 62 -7.04 4.24 11.38
CA PRO A 62 -6.14 4.63 12.44
C PRO A 62 -4.67 4.43 12.07
N PHE A 63 -3.86 5.48 12.22
CA PHE A 63 -2.48 5.50 11.78
C PHE A 63 -1.63 4.40 12.41
N PHE A 64 -1.75 4.17 13.71
CA PHE A 64 -0.93 3.20 14.42
C PHE A 64 -1.35 1.75 14.13
N LEU A 65 -2.66 1.50 13.90
CA LEU A 65 -3.18 0.15 13.60
C LEU A 65 -2.91 -0.26 12.14
N THR A 66 -2.73 0.71 11.26
CA THR A 66 -2.44 0.45 9.84
C THR A 66 -0.95 0.22 9.64
N THR A 67 -0.52 -1.01 9.41
CA THR A 67 0.91 -1.35 9.25
C THR A 67 1.38 -1.19 7.82
N ARG A 68 2.68 -0.87 7.63
CA ARG A 68 3.31 -0.78 6.30
C ARG A 68 3.23 -2.11 5.55
N SER A 69 3.46 -3.22 6.25
CA SER A 69 3.41 -4.56 5.66
C SER A 69 2.01 -4.93 5.16
N SER A 70 0.96 -4.53 5.89
CA SER A 70 -0.42 -4.76 5.46
C SER A 70 -0.75 -4.00 4.18
N ILE A 71 -0.38 -2.71 4.10
CA ILE A 71 -0.55 -1.90 2.90
C ILE A 71 0.22 -2.51 1.73
N LYS A 72 1.51 -2.80 1.92
CA LYS A 72 2.37 -3.38 0.90
C LYS A 72 1.78 -4.69 0.36
N ARG A 73 1.38 -5.62 1.24
CA ARG A 73 0.79 -6.90 0.84
C ARG A 73 -0.50 -6.74 0.04
N LYS A 74 -1.37 -5.79 0.45
CA LYS A 74 -2.60 -5.51 -0.29
C LYS A 74 -2.32 -5.03 -1.71
N LEU A 75 -1.40 -4.09 -1.87
CA LEU A 75 -1.07 -3.53 -3.17
C LEU A 75 -0.36 -4.53 -4.08
N LEU A 76 0.54 -5.36 -3.57
CA LEU A 76 1.24 -6.38 -4.35
C LEU A 76 0.34 -7.55 -4.83
N ASN A 77 -0.91 -7.63 -4.37
CA ASN A 77 -1.89 -8.57 -4.90
C ASN A 77 -2.49 -8.12 -6.25
N TYR A 78 -2.15 -6.93 -6.73
CA TYR A 78 -2.63 -6.39 -8.01
C TYR A 78 -1.51 -6.44 -9.04
N ASP A 79 -1.81 -7.02 -10.20
CA ASP A 79 -0.84 -7.27 -11.27
C ASP A 79 -0.29 -5.97 -11.88
N GLU A 80 -1.02 -4.88 -11.78
CA GLU A 80 -0.62 -3.54 -12.22
C GLU A 80 0.47 -2.92 -11.33
N ILE A 81 0.84 -3.56 -10.21
CA ILE A 81 1.85 -3.05 -9.27
C ILE A 81 3.00 -4.04 -9.17
N LEU A 82 4.19 -3.65 -9.61
CA LEU A 82 5.42 -4.44 -9.49
C LEU A 82 5.98 -4.40 -8.08
N ASN A 83 6.06 -3.19 -7.52
CA ASN A 83 6.62 -3.00 -6.19
C ASN A 83 6.00 -1.79 -5.52
N VAL A 84 6.07 -1.76 -4.19
CA VAL A 84 5.64 -0.58 -3.41
C VAL A 84 6.50 -0.42 -2.17
N ASN A 85 6.93 0.81 -1.92
CA ASN A 85 7.59 1.21 -0.69
C ASN A 85 6.66 2.14 0.10
N VAL A 86 6.33 1.74 1.33
CA VAL A 86 5.40 2.47 2.19
C VAL A 86 6.18 3.18 3.29
N LYS A 87 6.11 4.51 3.32
CA LYS A 87 6.65 5.33 4.40
C LYS A 87 5.52 5.97 5.19
N LYS A 88 5.66 6.02 6.51
CA LYS A 88 4.71 6.67 7.43
C LYS A 88 5.44 7.73 8.23
N LYS A 89 4.94 8.97 8.22
CA LYS A 89 5.54 10.11 8.94
C LYS A 89 4.44 11.10 9.34
N LEU A 90 4.42 11.50 10.62
CA LEU A 90 3.53 12.57 11.14
C LEU A 90 2.05 12.39 10.72
N PHE A 91 1.50 11.19 10.95
CA PHE A 91 0.13 10.80 10.57
C PHE A 91 -0.16 10.84 9.07
N SER A 92 0.87 10.90 8.23
CA SER A 92 0.80 10.80 6.78
C SER A 92 1.35 9.48 6.29
N VAL A 93 0.80 8.97 5.19
CA VAL A 93 1.25 7.75 4.49
C VAL A 93 1.72 8.15 3.10
N TYR A 94 2.92 7.70 2.74
CA TYR A 94 3.52 7.89 1.42
C TYR A 94 3.64 6.53 0.76
N LEU A 95 2.99 6.36 -0.39
CA LEU A 95 3.00 5.16 -1.22
C LEU A 95 3.89 5.44 -2.44
N TYR A 96 5.12 4.94 -2.43
CA TYR A 96 6.00 4.96 -3.60
C TYR A 96 5.71 3.71 -4.40
N VAL A 97 5.05 3.86 -5.52
CA VAL A 97 4.56 2.77 -6.36
C VAL A 97 5.44 2.64 -7.58
N ASP A 98 5.80 1.40 -7.88
CA ASP A 98 6.45 1.00 -9.12
C ASP A 98 5.43 0.21 -9.93
N GLU A 99 4.93 0.81 -11.01
CA GLU A 99 3.85 0.25 -11.81
C GLU A 99 4.36 -0.80 -12.80
N ASN A 100 3.54 -1.79 -13.02
CA ASN A 100 3.73 -2.75 -14.09
C ASN A 100 3.11 -2.20 -15.37
N ILE A 101 3.96 -1.63 -16.23
CA ILE A 101 3.57 -0.83 -17.39
C ILE A 101 2.74 -1.68 -18.37
N PRO A 102 1.54 -1.23 -18.79
CA PRO A 102 0.78 -1.86 -19.85
C PRO A 102 1.47 -1.62 -21.21
N LEU A 103 1.76 -2.69 -21.96
CA LEU A 103 2.52 -2.59 -23.21
C LEU A 103 1.60 -2.56 -24.44
N PHE A 104 0.71 -3.53 -24.56
CA PHE A 104 -0.18 -3.66 -25.70
C PHE A 104 -1.41 -4.50 -25.38
N TYR A 105 -2.46 -4.30 -26.17
CA TYR A 105 -3.65 -5.15 -26.16
C TYR A 105 -3.46 -6.31 -27.14
N ASN A 106 -3.52 -7.54 -26.64
CA ASN A 106 -3.42 -8.75 -27.44
C ASN A 106 -4.81 -9.19 -27.88
N LYS A 107 -5.08 -9.08 -29.18
CA LYS A 107 -6.38 -9.50 -29.77
C LYS A 107 -6.68 -11.00 -29.61
N ASN A 108 -5.67 -11.85 -29.53
CA ASN A 108 -5.87 -13.28 -29.42
C ASN A 108 -6.39 -13.69 -28.04
N SER A 109 -5.86 -13.07 -26.99
CA SER A 109 -6.30 -13.32 -25.61
C SER A 109 -7.40 -12.36 -25.13
N ASN A 110 -7.69 -11.28 -25.88
CA ASN A 110 -8.56 -10.17 -25.49
C ASN A 110 -8.13 -9.51 -24.17
N LYS A 111 -6.81 -9.39 -23.96
CA LYS A 111 -6.24 -8.85 -22.72
C LYS A 111 -5.11 -7.89 -23.01
N ILE A 112 -4.82 -7.04 -22.01
CA ILE A 112 -3.63 -6.19 -22.01
C ILE A 112 -2.46 -6.97 -21.42
N VAL A 113 -1.34 -6.96 -22.13
CA VAL A 113 -0.07 -7.54 -21.69
C VAL A 113 0.73 -6.46 -20.98
N LEU A 114 1.17 -6.78 -19.75
CA LEU A 114 2.02 -5.93 -18.93
C LEU A 114 3.50 -6.24 -19.16
N LYS A 115 4.38 -5.33 -18.74
CA LYS A 115 5.84 -5.44 -18.89
C LYS A 115 6.44 -6.73 -18.32
N ASN A 116 5.85 -7.30 -17.29
CA ASN A 116 6.28 -8.58 -16.72
C ASN A 116 5.68 -9.82 -17.43
N GLY A 117 4.97 -9.63 -18.56
CA GLY A 117 4.31 -10.69 -19.31
C GLY A 117 2.95 -11.14 -18.78
N LYS A 118 2.48 -10.61 -17.66
CA LYS A 118 1.13 -10.90 -17.16
C LYS A 118 0.07 -10.23 -18.01
N GLU A 119 -1.10 -10.88 -18.07
CA GLU A 119 -2.26 -10.38 -18.79
C GLU A 119 -3.35 -9.91 -17.83
N ILE A 120 -3.91 -8.73 -18.11
CA ILE A 120 -5.04 -8.15 -17.36
C ILE A 120 -6.19 -7.78 -18.30
N ASP A 121 -7.36 -7.55 -17.73
CA ASP A 121 -8.51 -7.08 -18.48
C ASP A 121 -8.28 -5.70 -19.08
N ASP A 122 -8.95 -5.42 -20.20
CA ASP A 122 -8.82 -4.15 -20.94
C ASP A 122 -9.27 -2.95 -20.10
N LYS A 123 -8.31 -2.12 -19.71
CA LYS A 123 -8.51 -0.91 -18.88
C LYS A 123 -7.72 0.29 -19.38
N TYR A 124 -6.79 0.07 -20.31
CA TYR A 124 -5.84 1.09 -20.74
C TYR A 124 -5.89 1.26 -22.24
N ASN A 125 -5.74 2.52 -22.71
CA ASN A 125 -5.59 2.80 -24.11
C ASN A 125 -4.13 2.58 -24.53
N VAL A 126 -3.85 1.40 -25.10
CA VAL A 126 -2.51 0.97 -25.53
C VAL A 126 -2.53 0.49 -26.96
N ALA A 127 -1.34 0.35 -27.58
CA ALA A 127 -1.21 -0.22 -28.92
C ALA A 127 -1.85 -1.60 -29.03
N VAL A 128 -2.40 -1.93 -30.19
CA VAL A 128 -3.09 -3.21 -30.44
C VAL A 128 -2.16 -4.15 -31.21
N LEU A 129 -1.88 -5.31 -30.63
CA LEU A 129 -1.21 -6.42 -31.31
C LEU A 129 -2.25 -7.24 -32.10
N ASN A 130 -2.20 -7.12 -33.43
CA ASN A 130 -3.13 -7.82 -34.31
C ASN A 130 -2.67 -9.22 -34.73
N ASN A 131 -1.34 -9.45 -34.73
CA ASN A 131 -0.75 -10.69 -35.22
C ASN A 131 -0.18 -11.55 -34.10
N TYR A 132 -0.07 -12.84 -34.36
CA TYR A 132 0.58 -13.80 -33.46
C TYR A 132 2.09 -13.51 -33.37
N VAL A 133 2.62 -13.54 -32.16
CA VAL A 133 4.07 -13.54 -31.90
C VAL A 133 4.46 -14.97 -31.46
N PRO A 134 5.41 -15.63 -32.15
CA PRO A 134 5.84 -16.99 -31.78
C PRO A 134 6.37 -17.05 -30.35
N ASP A 135 6.04 -18.13 -29.62
CA ASP A 135 6.44 -18.33 -28.22
C ASP A 135 7.95 -18.27 -28.02
N THR A 136 8.71 -18.69 -29.04
CA THR A 136 10.19 -18.70 -29.00
C THR A 136 10.82 -17.31 -28.87
N ILE A 137 10.13 -16.26 -29.34
CA ILE A 137 10.61 -14.88 -29.31
C ILE A 137 9.73 -13.96 -28.43
N TYR A 138 8.70 -14.52 -27.79
CA TYR A 138 7.69 -13.72 -27.09
C TYR A 138 8.29 -12.91 -25.93
N ASN A 139 9.19 -13.50 -25.16
CA ASN A 139 9.86 -12.78 -24.06
C ASN A 139 10.75 -11.63 -24.57
N ASP A 140 11.48 -11.85 -25.68
CA ASP A 140 12.30 -10.80 -26.27
C ASP A 140 11.43 -9.68 -26.85
N PHE A 141 10.29 -10.04 -27.43
CA PHE A 141 9.31 -9.09 -27.92
C PHE A 141 8.77 -8.20 -26.78
N ILE A 142 8.35 -8.80 -25.65
CA ILE A 142 7.88 -8.05 -24.46
C ILE A 142 8.97 -7.11 -23.93
N ASN A 143 10.20 -7.59 -23.81
CA ASN A 143 11.33 -6.80 -23.32
C ASN A 143 11.61 -5.59 -24.22
N ASN A 144 11.58 -5.80 -25.53
CA ASN A 144 11.79 -4.75 -26.52
C ASN A 144 10.63 -3.73 -26.49
N MET A 145 9.39 -4.19 -26.41
CA MET A 145 8.22 -3.31 -26.26
C MET A 145 8.28 -2.46 -24.98
N GLY A 146 8.78 -3.03 -23.88
CA GLY A 146 8.97 -2.31 -22.62
C GLY A 146 10.02 -1.19 -22.68
N ASN A 147 10.84 -1.15 -23.71
CA ASN A 147 11.86 -0.11 -23.96
C ASN A 147 11.41 0.94 -24.98
N VAL A 148 10.28 0.72 -25.65
CA VAL A 148 9.70 1.71 -26.58
C VAL A 148 9.05 2.82 -25.74
N ASN A 149 9.40 4.08 -26.04
CA ASN A 149 8.74 5.21 -25.43
C ASN A 149 7.26 5.23 -25.86
N GLN A 150 6.35 5.17 -24.93
CA GLN A 150 4.90 5.14 -25.19
C GLN A 150 4.26 6.55 -25.17
N ASP A 151 5.06 7.61 -25.17
CA ASP A 151 4.62 9.01 -25.27
C ASP A 151 4.20 9.38 -26.71
N ILE A 152 3.27 8.62 -27.30
CA ILE A 152 2.67 8.90 -28.60
C ILE A 152 1.20 9.27 -28.43
#